data_fd4bccd84d38dcf208193e970377f493
#
_entry.id   fd4bccd84d38dcf208193e970377f493
#
_cell.length_a   1.000
_cell.length_b   1.000
_cell.length_c   1.000
_cell.angle_alpha   90.00
_cell.angle_beta   90.00
_cell.angle_gamma   90.00
#
_symmetry.space_group_name_H-M   'P 1'
#
loop_
_entity.id
_entity.type
_entity.pdbx_description
1 polymer ?
#
loop_
_entity_poly.entity_id
_entity_poly.type
_entity_poly.pdbx_seq_one_letter_code
_entity_poly.pdbx_strand_id
1 'polypeptide(L)'
;MFSSSKVNLSWLVLLPLVFFFILNGSLSGRYWQLNSGKLIPLKKRWISSSNELISPALSGDLDGDSSAECLIFEEETLQITNCNGHVFWKSPHVWHVSEALIADMDHDGRKDAMLLVWRAFRPWPTDQFMPHGGRIQNHQNIEGQSCQLILIGWRKGAYREIWAGSALANPISNIRAADLDGDGLIELVALENDYDSNNKRGQITVWRWVGFVFSLLNRSESRWERLAIMWDGAQYCLFTQ
;
A
#
# COMPACT_ATOMS: atom_id res chain seq x y z
N MET A 1 -12.32 -66.01 2.17
CA MET A 1 -13.05 -64.73 2.43
C MET A 1 -12.03 -63.67 2.62
N PHE A 2 -11.80 -62.84 1.61
CA PHE A 2 -10.78 -61.78 1.63
C PHE A 2 -11.44 -60.46 2.08
N SER A 3 -10.95 -59.88 3.17
CA SER A 3 -11.36 -58.56 3.65
C SER A 3 -10.48 -57.52 2.95
N SER A 4 -11.11 -56.66 2.19
CA SER A 4 -10.49 -55.53 1.51
C SER A 4 -10.41 -54.35 2.47
N SER A 5 -9.21 -53.97 2.90
CA SER A 5 -8.95 -52.76 3.63
C SER A 5 -8.87 -51.55 2.68
N LYS A 6 -9.80 -50.63 2.83
CA LYS A 6 -9.80 -49.36 2.10
C LYS A 6 -8.70 -48.44 2.68
N VAL A 7 -7.75 -48.10 1.84
CA VAL A 7 -6.73 -47.09 2.13
C VAL A 7 -7.39 -45.72 2.03
N ASN A 8 -7.41 -44.98 3.14
CA ASN A 8 -7.82 -43.58 3.17
C ASN A 8 -6.73 -42.74 2.51
N LEU A 9 -7.08 -42.08 1.41
CA LEU A 9 -6.25 -41.13 0.73
C LEU A 9 -6.30 -39.82 1.49
N SER A 10 -5.27 -39.56 2.27
CA SER A 10 -5.07 -38.33 3.04
C SER A 10 -4.87 -37.13 2.10
N TRP A 11 -5.48 -36.06 2.48
CA TRP A 11 -5.51 -34.73 1.89
C TRP A 11 -4.10 -34.21 1.59
N LEU A 12 -3.76 -34.15 0.31
CA LEU A 12 -2.65 -33.34 -0.19
C LEU A 12 -3.09 -31.88 -0.16
N VAL A 13 -2.61 -31.16 0.84
CA VAL A 13 -2.66 -29.70 0.86
C VAL A 13 -1.76 -29.22 -0.26
N LEU A 14 -2.38 -28.78 -1.35
CA LEU A 14 -1.71 -28.05 -2.42
C LEU A 14 -1.33 -26.66 -1.90
N LEU A 15 -0.10 -26.55 -1.43
CA LEU A 15 0.57 -25.26 -1.30
C LEU A 15 0.60 -24.60 -2.69
N PRO A 16 0.13 -23.36 -2.84
CA PRO A 16 0.34 -22.64 -4.09
C PRO A 16 1.86 -22.42 -4.24
N LEU A 17 2.45 -23.13 -5.18
CA LEU A 17 3.77 -22.84 -5.70
C LEU A 17 3.69 -21.44 -6.33
N VAL A 18 4.15 -20.44 -5.59
CA VAL A 18 4.47 -19.14 -6.14
C VAL A 18 5.62 -19.37 -7.09
N PHE A 19 5.31 -19.58 -8.36
CA PHE A 19 6.27 -19.60 -9.43
C PHE A 19 6.91 -18.21 -9.51
N PHE A 20 8.09 -18.07 -8.89
CA PHE A 20 9.02 -17.01 -9.22
C PHE A 20 9.43 -17.19 -10.69
N PHE A 21 8.72 -16.57 -11.59
CA PHE A 21 9.23 -16.31 -12.93
C PHE A 21 10.40 -15.35 -12.82
N ILE A 22 11.61 -15.89 -12.65
CA ILE A 22 12.82 -15.17 -13.02
C ILE A 22 12.82 -15.15 -14.55
N LEU A 23 12.07 -14.23 -15.12
CA LEU A 23 12.24 -13.86 -16.50
C LEU A 23 13.57 -13.07 -16.57
N ASN A 24 14.61 -13.70 -17.12
CA ASN A 24 15.80 -13.08 -17.66
C ASN A 24 15.44 -12.17 -18.86
N GLY A 25 14.42 -11.35 -18.74
CA GLY A 25 14.12 -10.24 -19.60
C GLY A 25 14.77 -9.01 -18.97
N SER A 26 15.66 -8.33 -19.68
CA SER A 26 16.14 -7.00 -19.32
C SER A 26 14.93 -6.12 -18.98
N LEU A 27 14.62 -5.96 -17.69
CA LEU A 27 13.60 -5.05 -17.22
C LEU A 27 14.00 -3.65 -17.68
N SER A 28 13.37 -3.15 -18.74
CA SER A 28 13.57 -1.79 -19.22
C SER A 28 12.83 -0.83 -18.29
N GLY A 29 13.37 -0.61 -17.11
CA GLY A 29 12.82 0.31 -16.12
C GLY A 29 13.81 1.43 -15.81
N ARG A 30 13.33 2.41 -15.06
CA ARG A 30 14.16 3.49 -14.51
C ARG A 30 14.26 3.36 -13.01
N TYR A 31 15.42 3.77 -12.50
CA TYR A 31 15.70 3.81 -11.08
C TYR A 31 15.85 5.26 -10.66
N TRP A 32 15.37 5.55 -9.46
CA TRP A 32 15.32 6.89 -8.91
C TRP A 32 15.77 6.87 -7.47
N GLN A 33 16.43 7.95 -7.08
CA GLN A 33 16.75 8.28 -5.71
C GLN A 33 15.98 9.55 -5.33
N LEU A 34 15.51 9.63 -4.10
CA LEU A 34 15.00 10.88 -3.55
C LEU A 34 16.18 11.65 -2.98
N ASN A 35 16.36 12.90 -3.40
CA ASN A 35 17.38 13.79 -2.87
C ASN A 35 16.79 15.20 -2.73
N SER A 36 16.81 15.72 -1.51
CA SER A 36 16.24 17.04 -1.18
C SER A 36 14.82 17.21 -1.74
N GLY A 37 13.97 16.19 -1.59
CA GLY A 37 12.59 16.17 -2.06
C GLY A 37 12.41 16.04 -3.58
N LYS A 38 13.45 15.69 -4.34
CA LYS A 38 13.36 15.52 -5.79
C LYS A 38 13.78 14.11 -6.20
N LEU A 39 13.00 13.50 -7.11
CA LEU A 39 13.36 12.24 -7.75
C LEU A 39 14.44 12.47 -8.81
N ILE A 40 15.62 11.91 -8.57
CA ILE A 40 16.77 12.00 -9.46
C ILE A 40 16.97 10.63 -10.13
N PRO A 41 17.02 10.55 -11.48
CA PRO A 41 17.22 9.29 -12.17
C PRO A 41 18.64 8.76 -11.91
N LEU A 42 18.72 7.49 -11.52
CA LEU A 42 19.99 6.80 -11.36
C LEU A 42 20.44 6.17 -12.69
N LYS A 43 21.73 6.27 -12.99
CA LYS A 43 22.31 5.57 -14.14
C LYS A 43 22.35 4.08 -13.87
N LYS A 44 21.93 3.26 -14.83
CA LYS A 44 21.86 1.78 -14.76
C LYS A 44 23.14 1.09 -14.24
N ARG A 45 24.27 1.79 -14.23
CA ARG A 45 25.59 1.29 -13.80
C ARG A 45 25.72 1.04 -12.29
N TRP A 46 24.76 1.55 -11.48
CA TRP A 46 24.81 1.45 -10.01
C TRP A 46 24.02 0.27 -9.47
N ILE A 47 23.39 -0.51 -10.34
CA ILE A 47 22.53 -1.60 -9.92
C ILE A 47 23.37 -2.86 -9.86
N SER A 48 23.73 -3.26 -8.66
CA SER A 48 24.39 -4.53 -8.35
C SER A 48 23.45 -5.70 -8.64
N SER A 49 24.01 -6.87 -8.91
CA SER A 49 23.26 -8.13 -9.01
C SER A 49 22.61 -8.57 -7.69
N SER A 50 22.83 -7.83 -6.60
CA SER A 50 22.29 -8.06 -5.27
C SER A 50 21.07 -7.19 -4.94
N ASN A 51 20.48 -6.49 -5.92
CA ASN A 51 19.32 -5.66 -5.68
C ASN A 51 18.10 -6.52 -5.33
N GLU A 52 17.55 -6.28 -4.16
CA GLU A 52 16.36 -6.96 -3.66
C GLU A 52 15.13 -6.09 -3.84
N LEU A 53 14.08 -6.66 -4.46
CA LEU A 53 12.76 -6.03 -4.51
C LEU A 53 12.11 -6.13 -3.13
N ILE A 54 11.76 -4.99 -2.58
CA ILE A 54 11.07 -4.92 -1.29
C ILE A 54 9.56 -5.01 -1.54
N SER A 55 8.97 -6.11 -1.08
CA SER A 55 7.53 -6.25 -1.05
C SER A 55 6.94 -5.38 0.08
N PRO A 56 5.71 -4.87 -0.06
CA PRO A 56 5.04 -4.21 1.05
C PRO A 56 4.99 -5.13 2.28
N ALA A 57 5.32 -4.59 3.44
CA ALA A 57 5.19 -5.35 4.68
C ALA A 57 3.72 -5.57 4.98
N LEU A 58 3.30 -6.83 5.11
CA LEU A 58 1.96 -7.25 5.51
C LEU A 58 1.95 -7.87 6.91
N SER A 59 3.06 -7.84 7.61
CA SER A 59 3.17 -8.25 9.02
C SER A 59 4.12 -7.35 9.79
N GLY A 60 3.84 -7.15 11.06
CA GLY A 60 4.64 -6.32 11.95
C GLY A 60 3.95 -6.11 13.28
N ASP A 61 4.70 -5.72 14.29
CA ASP A 61 4.19 -5.34 15.60
C ASP A 61 3.49 -3.98 15.48
N LEU A 62 2.15 -3.97 15.58
CA LEU A 62 1.31 -2.77 15.45
C LEU A 62 0.81 -2.26 16.81
N ASP A 63 0.77 -3.10 17.85
CA ASP A 63 0.27 -2.70 19.16
C ASP A 63 1.37 -2.49 20.21
N GLY A 64 2.61 -2.87 19.88
CA GLY A 64 3.80 -2.68 20.70
C GLY A 64 4.01 -3.79 21.73
N ASP A 65 3.39 -4.96 21.56
CA ASP A 65 3.53 -6.11 22.47
C ASP A 65 4.70 -7.04 22.09
N SER A 66 5.45 -6.72 21.04
CA SER A 66 6.54 -7.48 20.43
C SER A 66 6.10 -8.74 19.67
N SER A 67 4.81 -8.95 19.49
CA SER A 67 4.26 -9.96 18.60
C SER A 67 3.91 -9.31 17.26
N ALA A 68 3.91 -10.10 16.18
CA ALA A 68 3.55 -9.56 14.89
C ALA A 68 2.05 -9.76 14.63
N GLU A 69 1.40 -8.69 14.16
CA GLU A 69 0.11 -8.76 13.49
C GLU A 69 0.29 -8.97 12.00
N CYS A 70 -0.72 -9.57 11.39
CA CYS A 70 -0.80 -9.82 9.96
C CYS A 70 -2.01 -9.10 9.33
N LEU A 71 -1.78 -8.49 8.18
CA LEU A 71 -2.83 -7.98 7.31
C LEU A 71 -3.30 -9.11 6.38
N ILE A 72 -4.53 -9.52 6.52
CA ILE A 72 -5.14 -10.58 5.72
C ILE A 72 -6.27 -10.00 4.87
N PHE A 73 -6.15 -10.16 3.56
CA PHE A 73 -7.22 -9.83 2.63
C PHE A 73 -8.22 -10.98 2.57
N GLU A 74 -9.49 -10.67 2.72
CA GLU A 74 -10.61 -11.59 2.54
C GLU A 74 -11.59 -10.93 1.58
N GLU A 75 -11.57 -11.38 0.31
CA GLU A 75 -12.25 -10.71 -0.81
C GLU A 75 -11.82 -9.24 -0.91
N GLU A 76 -12.73 -8.29 -0.69
CA GLU A 76 -12.48 -6.85 -0.76
C GLU A 76 -12.28 -6.21 0.63
N THR A 77 -12.28 -7.02 1.70
CA THR A 77 -12.08 -6.55 3.07
C THR A 77 -10.69 -6.88 3.58
N LEU A 78 -10.23 -6.15 4.58
CA LEU A 78 -8.96 -6.37 5.26
C LEU A 78 -9.22 -6.72 6.73
N GLN A 79 -8.45 -7.67 7.23
CA GLN A 79 -8.41 -8.02 8.65
C GLN A 79 -7.01 -7.77 9.22
N ILE A 80 -6.94 -7.32 10.47
CA ILE A 80 -5.73 -7.36 11.30
C ILE A 80 -5.88 -8.54 12.25
N THR A 81 -4.93 -9.47 12.20
CA THR A 81 -4.96 -10.72 12.96
C THR A 81 -3.66 -10.93 13.73
N ASN A 82 -3.62 -11.88 14.65
CA ASN A 82 -2.40 -12.34 15.32
C ASN A 82 -1.55 -13.30 14.45
N CYS A 83 -1.69 -13.29 13.12
CA CYS A 83 -1.06 -14.23 12.19
C CYS A 83 -1.45 -15.72 12.35
N ASN A 84 -2.13 -16.09 13.43
CA ASN A 84 -2.65 -17.44 13.68
C ASN A 84 -4.17 -17.55 13.49
N GLY A 85 -4.78 -16.48 12.92
CA GLY A 85 -6.20 -16.45 12.53
C GLY A 85 -7.14 -15.81 13.56
N HIS A 86 -6.66 -15.36 14.73
CA HIS A 86 -7.50 -14.56 15.63
C HIS A 86 -7.61 -13.13 15.10
N VAL A 87 -8.82 -12.67 14.82
CA VAL A 87 -9.10 -11.35 14.24
C VAL A 87 -9.24 -10.31 15.35
N PHE A 88 -8.42 -9.27 15.29
CA PHE A 88 -8.49 -8.12 16.18
C PHE A 88 -9.34 -6.99 15.61
N TRP A 89 -9.28 -6.82 14.28
CA TRP A 89 -10.00 -5.78 13.58
C TRP A 89 -10.36 -6.22 12.16
N LYS A 90 -11.49 -5.72 11.66
CA LYS A 90 -11.93 -5.93 10.27
C LYS A 90 -12.40 -4.61 9.67
N SER A 91 -12.03 -4.36 8.42
CA SER A 91 -12.51 -3.19 7.69
C SER A 91 -14.04 -3.26 7.51
N PRO A 92 -14.73 -2.10 7.52
CA PRO A 92 -16.16 -2.06 7.19
C PRO A 92 -16.46 -2.70 5.82
N HIS A 93 -17.51 -3.47 5.72
CA HIS A 93 -17.91 -4.16 4.47
C HIS A 93 -18.22 -3.23 3.29
N VAL A 94 -18.43 -1.94 3.57
CA VAL A 94 -18.64 -0.90 2.54
C VAL A 94 -17.32 -0.31 2.01
N TRP A 95 -16.18 -0.79 2.50
CA TRP A 95 -14.86 -0.45 2.01
C TRP A 95 -14.38 -1.54 1.06
N HIS A 96 -13.96 -1.14 -0.12
CA HIS A 96 -13.16 -1.97 -0.99
C HIS A 96 -11.68 -1.64 -0.75
N VAL A 97 -10.98 -2.49 -0.01
CA VAL A 97 -9.55 -2.31 0.29
C VAL A 97 -8.73 -2.93 -0.83
N SER A 98 -8.16 -2.11 -1.69
CA SER A 98 -7.42 -2.57 -2.88
C SER A 98 -5.96 -2.87 -2.59
N GLU A 99 -5.35 -2.20 -1.63
CA GLU A 99 -3.95 -2.43 -1.22
C GLU A 99 -3.76 -2.01 0.24
N ALA A 100 -2.78 -2.62 0.91
CA ALA A 100 -2.37 -2.23 2.25
C ALA A 100 -0.88 -2.50 2.47
N LEU A 101 -0.30 -1.79 3.45
CA LEU A 101 1.06 -2.02 3.93
C LEU A 101 1.18 -1.63 5.41
N ILE A 102 2.22 -2.11 6.07
CA ILE A 102 2.57 -1.77 7.44
C ILE A 102 3.85 -0.92 7.42
N ALA A 103 3.78 0.28 7.97
CA ALA A 103 4.92 1.16 8.20
C ALA A 103 4.58 2.21 9.27
N ASP A 104 5.59 2.86 9.85
CA ASP A 104 5.42 4.04 10.70
C ASP A 104 5.18 5.26 9.80
N MET A 105 3.92 5.44 9.37
CA MET A 105 3.57 6.45 8.37
C MET A 105 3.33 7.83 8.96
N ASP A 106 2.96 7.91 10.23
CA ASP A 106 2.72 9.18 10.93
C ASP A 106 3.91 9.62 11.80
N HIS A 107 5.00 8.82 11.77
CA HIS A 107 6.28 9.07 12.44
C HIS A 107 6.15 9.19 13.97
N ASP A 108 5.21 8.46 14.58
CA ASP A 108 5.02 8.44 16.04
C ASP A 108 5.87 7.35 16.74
N GLY A 109 6.68 6.61 15.98
CA GLY A 109 7.54 5.52 16.43
C GLY A 109 6.84 4.16 16.50
N ARG A 110 5.59 4.05 16.05
CA ARG A 110 4.82 2.82 15.96
C ARG A 110 4.43 2.55 14.51
N LYS A 111 4.35 1.29 14.18
CA LYS A 111 3.83 0.91 12.86
C LYS A 111 2.32 0.98 12.83
N ASP A 112 1.78 1.45 11.72
CA ASP A 112 0.36 1.47 11.40
C ASP A 112 0.08 0.66 10.15
N ALA A 113 -1.17 0.26 9.95
CA ALA A 113 -1.63 -0.26 8.67
C ALA A 113 -2.13 0.90 7.80
N MET A 114 -1.41 1.20 6.71
CA MET A 114 -1.87 2.09 5.65
C MET A 114 -2.74 1.31 4.67
N LEU A 115 -3.95 1.75 4.45
CA LEU A 115 -4.92 1.15 3.55
C LEU A 115 -5.22 2.08 2.38
N LEU A 116 -5.27 1.52 1.19
CA LEU A 116 -5.82 2.14 0.00
C LEU A 116 -7.26 1.67 -0.16
N VAL A 117 -8.21 2.58 0.03
CA VAL A 117 -9.64 2.26 0.17
C VAL A 117 -10.47 2.97 -0.88
N TRP A 118 -11.32 2.21 -1.54
CA TRP A 118 -12.40 2.74 -2.37
C TRP A 118 -13.72 2.68 -1.60
N ARG A 119 -14.39 3.80 -1.49
CA ARG A 119 -15.69 3.89 -0.80
C ARG A 119 -16.51 5.08 -1.30
N ALA A 120 -17.81 5.02 -1.09
CA ALA A 120 -18.68 6.15 -1.34
C ALA A 120 -18.25 7.36 -0.49
N PHE A 121 -18.38 8.54 -1.03
CA PHE A 121 -18.09 9.77 -0.32
C PHE A 121 -18.98 9.87 0.94
N ARG A 122 -18.35 10.16 2.08
CA ARG A 122 -19.02 10.42 3.35
C ARG A 122 -18.93 11.91 3.68
N PRO A 123 -20.04 12.65 3.59
CA PRO A 123 -20.02 14.05 3.98
C PRO A 123 -19.83 14.19 5.49
N TRP A 124 -19.07 15.20 5.87
CA TRP A 124 -19.04 15.67 7.26
C TRP A 124 -20.30 16.47 7.56
N PRO A 125 -20.72 16.61 8.83
CA PRO A 125 -21.92 17.41 9.17
C PRO A 125 -21.85 18.84 8.65
N THR A 126 -20.67 19.42 8.51
CA THR A 126 -20.44 20.78 7.98
C THR A 126 -20.50 20.84 6.46
N ASP A 127 -20.32 19.71 5.75
CA ASP A 127 -20.28 19.68 4.28
C ASP A 127 -21.64 20.04 3.67
N GLN A 128 -22.74 19.87 4.42
CA GLN A 128 -24.07 20.28 3.97
C GLN A 128 -24.16 21.78 3.62
N PHE A 129 -23.26 22.60 4.17
CA PHE A 129 -23.17 24.03 3.89
C PHE A 129 -22.18 24.37 2.75
N MET A 130 -21.48 23.37 2.25
CA MET A 130 -20.50 23.52 1.18
C MET A 130 -21.15 23.24 -0.19
N PRO A 131 -20.60 23.81 -1.27
CA PRO A 131 -21.00 23.43 -2.62
C PRO A 131 -20.95 21.92 -2.81
N HIS A 132 -21.98 21.34 -3.40
CA HIS A 132 -22.11 19.89 -3.64
C HIS A 132 -22.01 19.01 -2.37
N GLY A 133 -22.32 19.54 -1.19
CA GLY A 133 -22.21 18.82 0.07
C GLY A 133 -20.76 18.46 0.42
N GLY A 134 -19.80 19.33 0.11
CA GLY A 134 -18.36 19.08 0.32
C GLY A 134 -17.74 18.10 -0.67
N ARG A 135 -18.53 17.50 -1.55
CA ARG A 135 -18.03 16.58 -2.58
C ARG A 135 -17.41 17.38 -3.73
N ILE A 136 -16.22 17.01 -4.12
CA ILE A 136 -15.64 17.47 -5.38
C ILE A 136 -16.16 16.52 -6.48
N GLN A 137 -16.92 17.07 -7.43
CA GLN A 137 -17.32 16.31 -8.62
C GLN A 137 -16.03 15.84 -9.31
N ASN A 138 -16.03 14.72 -9.95
CA ASN A 138 -14.89 14.10 -10.63
C ASN A 138 -13.84 13.42 -9.72
N HIS A 139 -13.94 13.52 -8.40
CA HIS A 139 -13.08 12.72 -7.48
C HIS A 139 -13.73 11.39 -7.11
N GLN A 140 -14.30 10.72 -8.10
CA GLN A 140 -14.97 9.43 -7.95
C GLN A 140 -14.99 8.67 -9.28
N ASN A 141 -15.05 7.35 -9.20
CA ASN A 141 -15.26 6.49 -10.36
C ASN A 141 -16.73 6.50 -10.81
N ILE A 142 -17.03 5.76 -11.88
CA ILE A 142 -18.39 5.65 -12.43
C ILE A 142 -19.41 5.06 -11.43
N GLU A 143 -18.93 4.30 -10.45
CA GLU A 143 -19.74 3.69 -9.39
C GLU A 143 -19.98 4.65 -8.20
N GLY A 144 -19.44 5.87 -8.26
CA GLY A 144 -19.56 6.88 -7.21
C GLY A 144 -18.64 6.64 -6.01
N GLN A 145 -17.61 5.82 -6.17
CA GLN A 145 -16.60 5.56 -5.16
C GLN A 145 -15.40 6.48 -5.34
N SER A 146 -14.86 6.97 -4.23
CA SER A 146 -13.63 7.76 -4.19
C SER A 146 -12.50 6.94 -3.60
N CYS A 147 -11.30 7.11 -4.15
CA CYS A 147 -10.07 6.56 -3.61
C CYS A 147 -9.61 7.38 -2.41
N GLN A 148 -9.22 6.73 -1.32
CA GLN A 148 -8.78 7.36 -0.08
C GLN A 148 -7.65 6.56 0.55
N LEU A 149 -6.77 7.24 1.28
CA LEU A 149 -5.79 6.62 2.16
C LEU A 149 -6.29 6.69 3.61
N ILE A 150 -6.18 5.58 4.33
CA ILE A 150 -6.63 5.47 5.72
C ILE A 150 -5.53 4.80 6.54
N LEU A 151 -5.23 5.36 7.72
CA LEU A 151 -4.35 4.73 8.70
C LEU A 151 -5.17 4.07 9.80
N ILE A 152 -4.87 2.81 10.03
CA ILE A 152 -5.40 2.04 11.16
C ILE A 152 -4.25 1.77 12.12
N GLY A 153 -4.36 2.26 13.33
CA GLY A 153 -3.35 2.09 14.37
C GLY A 153 -3.93 1.62 15.69
N TRP A 154 -3.05 1.14 16.56
CA TRP A 154 -3.41 0.75 17.92
C TRP A 154 -3.50 1.97 18.84
N ARG A 155 -4.70 2.27 19.34
CA ARG A 155 -4.91 3.39 20.27
C ARG A 155 -5.92 3.00 21.35
N LYS A 156 -5.57 3.23 22.60
CA LYS A 156 -6.44 2.96 23.76
C LYS A 156 -6.96 1.52 23.82
N GLY A 157 -6.09 0.55 23.55
CA GLY A 157 -6.40 -0.87 23.68
C GLY A 157 -7.25 -1.46 22.54
N ALA A 158 -7.32 -0.80 21.38
CA ALA A 158 -8.00 -1.32 20.19
C ALA A 158 -7.42 -0.75 18.89
N TYR A 159 -7.53 -1.53 17.81
CA TYR A 159 -7.29 -1.02 16.45
C TYR A 159 -8.43 -0.12 16.01
N ARG A 160 -8.09 1.02 15.47
CA ARG A 160 -9.07 2.01 14.99
C ARG A 160 -8.48 2.90 13.90
N GLU A 161 -9.35 3.55 13.15
CA GLU A 161 -8.96 4.62 12.26
C GLU A 161 -8.34 5.76 13.07
N ILE A 162 -7.06 6.04 12.83
CA ILE A 162 -6.32 7.13 13.47
C ILE A 162 -6.23 8.35 12.56
N TRP A 163 -6.31 8.12 11.25
CA TRP A 163 -6.38 9.16 10.24
C TRP A 163 -7.09 8.64 8.98
N ALA A 164 -7.86 9.49 8.34
CA ALA A 164 -8.46 9.25 7.04
C ALA A 164 -8.30 10.48 6.15
N GLY A 165 -7.68 10.29 5.01
CA GLY A 165 -7.57 11.30 3.97
C GLY A 165 -8.91 11.62 3.33
N SER A 166 -9.00 12.81 2.74
CA SER A 166 -10.11 13.16 1.85
C SER A 166 -10.08 12.30 0.59
N ALA A 167 -11.17 12.34 -0.18
CA ALA A 167 -11.20 11.78 -1.52
C ALA A 167 -10.04 12.36 -2.37
N LEU A 168 -9.21 11.49 -2.93
CA LEU A 168 -8.06 11.89 -3.72
C LEU A 168 -8.51 12.46 -5.07
N ALA A 169 -7.84 13.50 -5.53
CA ALA A 169 -8.09 14.08 -6.87
C ALA A 169 -7.74 13.10 -7.98
N ASN A 170 -6.67 12.35 -7.77
CA ASN A 170 -6.23 11.27 -8.67
C ASN A 170 -6.25 9.97 -7.86
N PRO A 171 -6.91 8.92 -8.34
CA PRO A 171 -6.92 7.64 -7.64
C PRO A 171 -5.54 7.01 -7.69
N ILE A 172 -5.20 6.31 -6.62
CA ILE A 172 -3.97 5.56 -6.51
C ILE A 172 -4.23 4.11 -6.90
N SER A 173 -3.32 3.51 -7.65
CA SER A 173 -3.37 2.11 -8.04
C SER A 173 -2.31 1.25 -7.35
N ASN A 174 -1.30 1.87 -6.75
CA ASN A 174 -0.24 1.16 -6.03
C ASN A 174 0.41 2.08 -4.99
N ILE A 175 0.69 1.54 -3.81
CA ILE A 175 1.38 2.24 -2.72
C ILE A 175 2.63 1.49 -2.28
N ARG A 176 3.68 2.22 -1.91
CA ARG A 176 4.91 1.71 -1.29
C ARG A 176 5.35 2.67 -0.20
N ALA A 177 6.13 2.16 0.74
CA ALA A 177 6.67 2.95 1.83
C ALA A 177 8.13 2.59 2.07
N ALA A 178 9.00 3.58 2.15
CA ALA A 178 10.41 3.42 2.51
C ALA A 178 11.01 4.77 2.88
N ASP A 179 12.10 4.76 3.64
CA ASP A 179 12.97 5.91 3.84
C ASP A 179 13.86 6.08 2.58
N LEU A 180 13.40 6.93 1.65
CA LEU A 180 14.03 7.08 0.33
C LEU A 180 15.22 8.06 0.31
N ASP A 181 15.30 8.97 1.27
CA ASP A 181 16.40 9.95 1.35
C ASP A 181 17.35 9.72 2.52
N GLY A 182 17.10 8.69 3.35
CA GLY A 182 17.98 8.24 4.41
C GLY A 182 17.92 9.11 5.67
N ASP A 183 16.84 9.86 5.88
CA ASP A 183 16.69 10.72 7.05
C ASP A 183 16.01 10.02 8.26
N GLY A 184 15.63 8.76 8.09
CA GLY A 184 14.98 7.93 9.10
C GLY A 184 13.45 8.05 9.12
N LEU A 185 12.85 8.89 8.27
CA LEU A 185 11.41 9.02 8.12
C LEU A 185 10.92 8.27 6.88
N ILE A 186 9.75 7.69 6.98
CA ILE A 186 9.19 6.90 5.87
C ILE A 186 8.40 7.81 4.92
N GLU A 187 8.74 7.76 3.63
CA GLU A 187 7.93 8.35 2.58
C GLU A 187 6.89 7.37 2.07
N LEU A 188 5.71 7.89 1.74
CA LEU A 188 4.72 7.21 0.92
C LEU A 188 5.01 7.46 -0.54
N VAL A 189 5.14 6.40 -1.32
CA VAL A 189 5.24 6.47 -2.78
C VAL A 189 3.97 5.89 -3.38
N ALA A 190 3.38 6.62 -4.31
CA ALA A 190 2.12 6.22 -4.93
C ALA A 190 2.20 6.27 -6.46
N LEU A 191 1.46 5.40 -7.10
CA LEU A 191 1.18 5.46 -8.55
C LEU A 191 -0.22 6.05 -8.73
N GLU A 192 -0.29 7.33 -9.10
CA GLU A 192 -1.54 8.06 -9.27
C GLU A 192 -2.03 8.02 -10.71
N ASN A 193 -3.29 7.67 -10.89
CA ASN A 193 -3.97 7.55 -12.17
C ASN A 193 -5.08 8.60 -12.32
N ASP A 194 -5.87 8.49 -13.38
CA ASP A 194 -7.08 9.28 -13.59
C ASP A 194 -8.30 8.37 -13.38
N TYR A 195 -9.40 8.88 -12.78
CA TYR A 195 -10.61 8.11 -12.52
C TYR A 195 -11.27 7.52 -13.78
N ASP A 196 -11.20 8.23 -14.87
CA ASP A 196 -11.84 7.86 -16.14
C ASP A 196 -10.89 7.12 -17.10
N SER A 197 -9.68 6.84 -16.66
CA SER A 197 -8.66 6.24 -17.52
C SER A 197 -8.68 4.71 -17.45
N ASN A 198 -8.93 4.07 -18.57
CA ASN A 198 -8.59 2.66 -18.78
C ASN A 198 -7.08 2.41 -18.86
N ASN A 199 -6.27 3.48 -18.77
CA ASN A 199 -4.82 3.40 -18.83
C ASN A 199 -4.26 3.01 -17.45
N LYS A 200 -3.52 1.91 -17.39
CA LYS A 200 -2.82 1.47 -16.17
C LYS A 200 -1.61 2.34 -15.81
N ARG A 201 -1.25 3.30 -16.66
CA ARG A 201 -0.09 4.16 -16.44
C ARG A 201 -0.47 5.38 -15.62
N GLY A 202 0.26 5.59 -14.53
CA GLY A 202 0.07 6.71 -13.62
C GLY A 202 1.37 7.50 -13.40
N GLN A 203 1.25 8.65 -12.75
CA GLN A 203 2.39 9.43 -12.29
C GLN A 203 2.87 8.89 -10.94
N ILE A 204 4.18 8.83 -10.76
CA ILE A 204 4.76 8.55 -9.44
C ILE A 204 4.70 9.82 -8.62
N THR A 205 4.18 9.70 -7.41
CA THR A 205 4.19 10.76 -6.41
C THR A 205 4.86 10.27 -5.15
N VAL A 206 5.61 11.16 -4.51
CA VAL A 206 6.29 10.91 -3.24
C VAL A 206 5.73 11.90 -2.23
N TRP A 207 5.29 11.38 -1.10
CA TRP A 207 4.63 12.13 -0.05
C TRP A 207 5.29 11.89 1.29
N ARG A 208 5.32 12.92 2.13
CA ARG A 208 5.81 12.85 3.50
C ARG A 208 4.73 13.30 4.48
N TRP A 209 4.62 12.61 5.58
CA TRP A 209 3.78 13.03 6.68
C TRP A 209 4.34 14.28 7.36
N VAL A 210 3.47 15.25 7.62
CA VAL A 210 3.84 16.53 8.28
C VAL A 210 2.99 16.78 9.51
N GLY A 211 2.74 15.73 10.30
CA GLY A 211 2.05 15.75 11.58
C GLY A 211 0.54 15.63 11.54
N PHE A 212 -0.10 15.96 10.41
CA PHE A 212 -1.56 15.86 10.26
C PHE A 212 -1.99 15.44 8.85
N VAL A 213 -1.14 15.63 7.86
CA VAL A 213 -1.46 15.40 6.44
C VAL A 213 -0.21 14.99 5.70
N PHE A 214 -0.39 14.28 4.59
CA PHE A 214 0.69 14.02 3.64
C PHE A 214 0.94 15.23 2.76
N SER A 215 2.19 15.70 2.74
CA SER A 215 2.67 16.77 1.86
C SER A 215 3.37 16.17 0.65
N LEU A 216 3.01 16.61 -0.55
CA LEU A 216 3.66 16.18 -1.79
C LEU A 216 5.09 16.72 -1.85
N LEU A 217 6.08 15.82 -1.91
CA LEU A 217 7.48 16.17 -2.13
C LEU A 217 7.81 16.24 -3.62
N ASN A 218 7.34 15.25 -4.38
CA ASN A 218 7.67 15.14 -5.80
C ASN A 218 6.56 14.46 -6.59
N ARG A 219 6.47 14.81 -7.88
CA ARG A 219 5.62 14.17 -8.87
C ARG A 219 6.42 13.95 -10.15
N SER A 220 6.39 12.76 -10.72
CA SER A 220 7.08 12.46 -11.98
C SER A 220 6.38 13.15 -13.16
N GLU A 221 7.15 13.62 -14.14
CA GLU A 221 6.61 14.12 -15.41
C GLU A 221 6.07 12.98 -16.29
N SER A 222 6.75 11.84 -16.26
CA SER A 222 6.41 10.66 -17.05
C SER A 222 5.39 9.77 -16.32
N ARG A 223 4.65 8.98 -17.10
CA ARG A 223 3.70 7.97 -16.60
C ARG A 223 4.28 6.57 -16.67
N TRP A 224 4.01 5.74 -15.67
CA TRP A 224 4.57 4.43 -15.43
C TRP A 224 3.46 3.42 -15.16
N GLU A 225 3.72 2.14 -15.44
CA GLU A 225 2.75 1.06 -15.18
C GLU A 225 3.02 0.35 -13.86
N ARG A 226 4.28 0.39 -13.41
CA ARG A 226 4.72 -0.33 -12.22
C ARG A 226 5.59 0.54 -11.33
N LEU A 227 5.45 0.29 -10.04
CA LEU A 227 6.17 0.94 -8.96
C LEU A 227 6.69 -0.14 -8.01
N ALA A 228 7.98 -0.11 -7.70
CA ALA A 228 8.58 -0.97 -6.67
C ALA A 228 9.65 -0.22 -5.89
N ILE A 229 9.90 -0.66 -4.67
CA ILE A 229 11.05 -0.24 -3.87
C ILE A 229 12.12 -1.33 -3.97
N MET A 230 13.37 -0.92 -4.05
CA MET A 230 14.54 -1.79 -4.06
C MET A 230 15.55 -1.32 -3.05
N TRP A 231 16.26 -2.26 -2.44
CA TRP A 231 17.44 -1.97 -1.65
C TRP A 231 18.69 -2.21 -2.50
N ASP A 232 19.58 -1.22 -2.63
CA ASP A 232 20.80 -1.31 -3.44
C ASP A 232 22.05 -1.73 -2.64
N GLY A 233 21.88 -2.05 -1.37
CA GLY A 233 22.94 -2.37 -0.41
C GLY A 233 23.35 -1.20 0.48
N ALA A 234 22.88 0.02 0.20
CA ALA A 234 23.19 1.22 0.97
C ALA A 234 21.94 2.09 1.28
N GLN A 235 20.99 2.10 0.35
CA GLN A 235 19.79 2.94 0.46
C GLN A 235 18.61 2.33 -0.30
N TYR A 236 17.41 2.81 -0.01
CA TYR A 236 16.24 2.48 -0.80
C TYR A 236 16.22 3.29 -2.09
N CYS A 237 15.89 2.62 -3.18
CA CYS A 237 15.72 3.20 -4.51
C CYS A 237 14.32 2.87 -5.03
N LEU A 238 13.76 3.78 -5.80
CA LEU A 238 12.52 3.56 -6.50
C LEU A 238 12.79 2.96 -7.88
N PHE A 239 12.08 1.91 -8.23
CA PHE A 239 12.05 1.32 -9.57
C PHE A 239 10.71 1.57 -10.23
N THR A 240 10.72 1.96 -11.51
CA THR A 240 9.52 2.21 -12.33
C THR A 240 9.64 1.56 -13.69
N GLN A 241 8.53 1.08 -14.22
CA GLN A 241 8.43 0.46 -15.54
C GLN A 241 7.19 0.95 -16.29
#